data_f5841a68733e0328ea3b0def2a96d12d
#
_entry.id   f5841a68733e0328ea3b0def2a96d12d
#
_cell.length_a   1.000
_cell.length_b   1.000
_cell.length_c   1.000
_cell.angle_alpha   90.00
_cell.angle_beta   90.00
_cell.angle_gamma   90.00
#
_symmetry.space_group_name_H-M   'P 1'
#
loop_
_entity.id
_entity.type
_entity.pdbx_description
1 polymer ?
#
loop_
_entity_poly.entity_id
_entity_poly.type
_entity_poly.pdbx_seq_one_letter_code
_entity_poly.pdbx_strand_id
1 'polypeptide(L)'
;MSKQEFIKQIAALVKKYAPSYGIKVYSPIIAQAILESAYGTSELAVKACNFFGLKYREGRCKTCIGIYDKVGSEQNKDGSYTSSAMKWCKFKSMEDGVIGYFDFINISNYSNLKGVTDPRRYLENIKADGYATSLNYVDNLMRVIEDWSLTDYDKKEEKDMSNSSLVSYTKLSPNHSGQRTKPIDRITPHCVVGQLSAESICACFPAGRDASCNYGIGTDGRIALCVEEKNRSWCSSSNANDQRAVTIECASDKSEPYAMNSKVYASLVNLCVDICKRNGKSKLLWLGDKTKTLNYSPKSDEMVLTVHRWFANKSCPGNWLYARMGNLAAEVTEKLGGPSTTSPATPAKDTLYRVR
;
A
#
# COMPACT_ATOMS: atom_id res chain seq x y z
N MET A 1 0.17 17.91 -22.16
CA MET A 1 0.68 17.33 -20.89
C MET A 1 2.05 17.91 -20.62
N SER A 2 2.35 18.36 -19.38
CA SER A 2 3.71 18.84 -19.03
C SER A 2 4.68 17.65 -18.91
N LYS A 3 6.00 17.94 -18.98
CA LYS A 3 7.03 16.91 -18.78
C LYS A 3 6.90 16.22 -17.43
N GLN A 4 6.65 16.98 -16.36
CA GLN A 4 6.45 16.44 -15.01
C GLN A 4 5.21 15.54 -14.91
N GLU A 5 4.12 15.93 -15.55
CA GLU A 5 2.90 15.13 -15.59
C GLU A 5 3.10 13.81 -16.33
N PHE A 6 3.82 13.85 -17.47
CA PHE A 6 4.20 12.65 -18.20
C PHE A 6 5.02 11.69 -17.31
N ILE A 7 6.06 12.22 -16.64
CA ILE A 7 6.91 11.42 -15.73
C ILE A 7 6.08 10.77 -14.63
N LYS A 8 5.18 11.52 -13.98
CA LYS A 8 4.31 11.00 -12.91
C LYS A 8 3.41 9.86 -13.40
N GLN A 9 2.79 10.03 -14.58
CA GLN A 9 1.89 9.01 -15.14
C GLN A 9 2.66 7.74 -15.54
N ILE A 10 3.79 7.86 -16.22
CA ILE A 10 4.65 6.72 -16.56
C ILE A 10 5.16 6.03 -15.30
N ALA A 11 5.65 6.78 -14.32
CA ALA A 11 6.17 6.22 -13.07
C ALA A 11 5.09 5.42 -12.30
N ALA A 12 3.86 5.93 -12.22
CA ALA A 12 2.75 5.24 -11.58
C ALA A 12 2.44 3.90 -12.25
N LEU A 13 2.43 3.86 -13.59
CA LEU A 13 2.19 2.65 -14.36
C LEU A 13 3.36 1.66 -14.26
N VAL A 14 4.60 2.15 -14.33
CA VAL A 14 5.80 1.30 -14.14
C VAL A 14 5.78 0.67 -12.76
N LYS A 15 5.56 1.42 -11.69
CA LYS A 15 5.44 0.89 -10.32
C LYS A 15 4.32 -0.13 -10.16
N LYS A 16 3.19 0.07 -10.84
CA LYS A 16 2.04 -0.83 -10.81
C LYS A 16 2.37 -2.21 -11.42
N TYR A 17 3.05 -2.24 -12.56
CA TYR A 17 3.23 -3.47 -13.34
C TYR A 17 4.58 -4.16 -13.16
N ALA A 18 5.68 -3.43 -12.95
CA ALA A 18 7.04 -3.98 -12.84
C ALA A 18 7.17 -5.16 -11.84
N PRO A 19 6.55 -5.13 -10.63
CA PRO A 19 6.69 -6.22 -9.67
C PRO A 19 6.16 -7.57 -10.18
N SER A 20 5.09 -7.57 -10.98
CA SER A 20 4.52 -8.81 -11.54
C SER A 20 5.41 -9.48 -12.60
N TYR A 21 6.37 -8.72 -13.15
CA TYR A 21 7.38 -9.20 -14.08
C TYR A 21 8.74 -9.46 -13.41
N GLY A 22 8.82 -9.32 -12.06
CA GLY A 22 10.06 -9.54 -11.31
C GLY A 22 11.06 -8.38 -11.38
N ILE A 23 10.66 -7.22 -11.89
CA ILE A 23 11.50 -6.03 -12.01
C ILE A 23 11.46 -5.25 -10.69
N LYS A 24 12.62 -4.82 -10.19
CA LYS A 24 12.79 -4.17 -8.88
C LYS A 24 13.35 -2.75 -8.95
N VAL A 25 13.70 -2.26 -10.14
CA VAL A 25 14.20 -0.90 -10.38
C VAL A 25 13.34 -0.24 -11.44
N TYR A 26 12.92 0.99 -11.22
CA TYR A 26 11.92 1.68 -12.05
C TYR A 26 12.52 2.86 -12.82
N SER A 27 13.49 3.55 -12.22
CA SER A 27 14.12 4.74 -12.82
C SER A 27 14.65 4.53 -14.24
N PRO A 28 15.31 3.41 -14.60
CA PRO A 28 15.78 3.21 -15.96
C PRO A 28 14.63 3.06 -16.96
N ILE A 29 13.51 2.44 -16.57
CA ILE A 29 12.34 2.27 -17.44
C ILE A 29 11.64 3.60 -17.66
N ILE A 30 11.53 4.43 -16.62
CA ILE A 30 10.98 5.79 -16.72
C ILE A 30 11.87 6.64 -17.65
N ALA A 31 13.19 6.56 -17.49
CA ALA A 31 14.13 7.27 -18.36
C ALA A 31 14.05 6.81 -19.83
N GLN A 32 13.88 5.51 -20.08
CA GLN A 32 13.63 4.99 -21.43
C GLN A 32 12.37 5.60 -22.03
N ALA A 33 11.24 5.62 -21.31
CA ALA A 33 10.02 6.24 -21.80
C ALA A 33 10.20 7.73 -22.11
N ILE A 34 10.95 8.45 -21.28
CA ILE A 34 11.27 9.88 -21.50
C ILE A 34 12.05 10.07 -22.81
N LEU A 35 13.15 9.34 -22.96
CA LEU A 35 14.07 9.49 -24.08
C LEU A 35 13.43 9.05 -25.41
N GLU A 36 12.83 7.84 -25.45
CA GLU A 36 12.25 7.24 -26.65
C GLU A 36 11.00 7.97 -27.14
N SER A 37 10.25 8.61 -26.23
CA SER A 37 9.01 9.29 -26.59
C SER A 37 9.10 10.82 -26.60
N ALA A 38 10.26 11.42 -26.31
CA ALA A 38 10.39 12.86 -26.11
C ALA A 38 9.31 13.39 -25.14
N TYR A 39 9.21 12.78 -23.95
CA TYR A 39 8.17 13.06 -22.94
C TYR A 39 6.73 12.86 -23.48
N GLY A 40 6.51 11.83 -24.29
CA GLY A 40 5.21 11.51 -24.86
C GLY A 40 4.78 12.41 -26.02
N THR A 41 5.67 13.25 -26.55
CA THR A 41 5.37 14.17 -27.66
C THR A 41 5.83 13.66 -29.02
N SER A 42 6.63 12.58 -29.06
CA SER A 42 7.05 11.99 -30.34
C SER A 42 5.84 11.50 -31.14
N GLU A 43 5.97 11.47 -32.46
CA GLU A 43 4.91 10.99 -33.33
C GLU A 43 4.43 9.58 -32.96
N LEU A 44 5.37 8.69 -32.64
CA LEU A 44 5.07 7.31 -32.23
C LEU A 44 4.29 7.26 -30.91
N ALA A 45 4.65 8.09 -29.94
CA ALA A 45 3.92 8.19 -28.69
C ALA A 45 2.49 8.71 -28.88
N VAL A 46 2.32 9.77 -29.69
CA VAL A 46 1.03 10.42 -29.90
C VAL A 46 0.08 9.57 -30.74
N LYS A 47 0.57 8.97 -31.84
CA LYS A 47 -0.28 8.24 -32.79
C LYS A 47 -0.44 6.75 -32.48
N ALA A 48 0.50 6.18 -31.74
CA ALA A 48 0.53 4.75 -31.46
C ALA A 48 0.58 4.39 -29.96
N CYS A 49 0.59 5.35 -29.03
CA CYS A 49 0.79 5.14 -27.60
C CYS A 49 2.01 4.25 -27.28
N ASN A 50 3.03 4.31 -28.14
CA ASN A 50 4.26 3.54 -28.01
C ASN A 50 5.38 4.46 -27.48
N PHE A 51 5.59 4.42 -26.17
CA PHE A 51 6.50 5.30 -25.45
C PHE A 51 7.92 4.74 -25.32
N PHE A 52 8.13 3.51 -25.77
CA PHE A 52 9.39 2.78 -25.61
C PHE A 52 10.05 2.38 -26.95
N GLY A 53 9.53 2.84 -28.06
CA GLY A 53 10.08 2.48 -29.37
C GLY A 53 9.98 0.98 -29.65
N LEU A 54 8.89 0.32 -29.28
CA LEU A 54 8.73 -1.11 -29.42
C LEU A 54 8.42 -1.50 -30.86
N LYS A 55 9.33 -2.25 -31.50
CA LYS A 55 9.12 -2.82 -32.84
C LYS A 55 8.09 -3.95 -32.77
N TYR A 56 7.21 -3.99 -33.77
CA TYR A 56 6.21 -5.05 -33.87
C TYR A 56 6.87 -6.40 -34.11
N ARG A 57 6.50 -7.35 -33.27
CA ARG A 57 6.77 -8.77 -33.45
C ARG A 57 5.51 -9.52 -33.04
N GLU A 58 5.05 -10.41 -33.89
CA GLU A 58 3.83 -11.16 -33.65
C GLU A 58 3.86 -11.91 -32.31
N GLY A 59 2.78 -11.81 -31.54
CA GLY A 59 2.64 -12.47 -30.23
C GLY A 59 3.51 -11.90 -29.09
N ARG A 60 4.39 -10.90 -29.36
CA ARG A 60 5.35 -10.40 -28.36
C ARG A 60 4.71 -9.53 -27.28
N CYS A 61 3.84 -8.62 -27.66
CA CYS A 61 3.13 -7.71 -26.76
C CYS A 61 1.64 -8.02 -26.79
N LYS A 62 1.10 -8.49 -25.68
CA LYS A 62 -0.32 -8.93 -25.60
C LYS A 62 -1.31 -7.77 -25.75
N THR A 63 -0.91 -6.57 -25.36
CA THR A 63 -1.72 -5.33 -25.46
C THR A 63 -1.59 -4.63 -26.80
N CYS A 64 -0.76 -5.15 -27.73
CA CYS A 64 -0.61 -4.58 -29.06
C CYS A 64 -1.88 -4.79 -29.89
N ILE A 65 -2.50 -3.69 -30.38
CA ILE A 65 -3.74 -3.72 -31.16
C ILE A 65 -3.53 -3.58 -32.68
N GLY A 66 -2.28 -3.47 -33.13
CA GLY A 66 -1.96 -3.32 -34.55
C GLY A 66 -0.56 -2.78 -34.80
N ILE A 67 -0.29 -2.46 -36.07
CA ILE A 67 1.00 -1.97 -36.54
C ILE A 67 0.88 -0.47 -36.86
N TYR A 68 1.93 0.26 -36.53
CA TYR A 68 2.17 1.63 -36.97
C TYR A 68 3.43 1.64 -37.86
N ASP A 69 3.26 1.92 -39.16
CA ASP A 69 4.36 1.96 -40.11
C ASP A 69 5.00 3.35 -40.08
N LYS A 70 6.31 3.39 -39.84
CA LYS A 70 7.08 4.63 -39.82
C LYS A 70 8.53 4.36 -40.18
N VAL A 71 9.17 5.25 -40.90
CA VAL A 71 10.60 5.26 -41.14
C VAL A 71 11.30 5.47 -39.78
N GLY A 72 12.16 4.56 -39.40
CA GLY A 72 13.03 4.62 -38.24
C GLY A 72 14.49 4.71 -38.65
N SER A 73 15.34 5.25 -37.79
CA SER A 73 16.79 5.33 -37.97
C SER A 73 17.47 4.52 -36.89
N GLU A 74 18.42 3.70 -37.26
CA GLU A 74 19.26 2.91 -36.34
C GLU A 74 20.72 3.27 -36.52
N GLN A 75 21.45 3.36 -35.40
CA GLN A 75 22.90 3.54 -35.41
C GLN A 75 23.59 2.19 -35.62
N ASN A 76 24.47 2.13 -36.62
CA ASN A 76 25.32 0.98 -36.88
C ASN A 76 26.49 0.91 -35.88
N LYS A 77 27.18 -0.21 -35.83
CA LYS A 77 28.36 -0.41 -34.97
C LYS A 77 29.52 0.55 -35.25
N ASP A 78 29.61 1.04 -36.50
CA ASP A 78 30.62 2.03 -36.93
C ASP A 78 30.21 3.48 -36.66
N GLY A 79 29.04 3.69 -36.02
CA GLY A 79 28.50 5.01 -35.69
C GLY A 79 27.65 5.65 -36.81
N SER A 80 27.62 5.08 -38.02
CA SER A 80 26.75 5.55 -39.12
C SER A 80 25.27 5.25 -38.83
N TYR A 81 24.35 5.89 -39.61
CA TYR A 81 22.92 5.69 -39.45
C TYR A 81 22.31 5.07 -40.71
N THR A 82 21.45 4.07 -40.50
CA THR A 82 20.62 3.49 -41.56
C THR A 82 19.16 3.78 -41.25
N SER A 83 18.44 4.34 -42.25
CA SER A 83 17.01 4.60 -42.14
C SER A 83 16.24 3.59 -43.00
N SER A 84 15.21 2.97 -42.42
CA SER A 84 14.36 2.02 -43.13
C SER A 84 12.91 2.10 -42.65
N ALA A 85 11.97 1.61 -43.49
CA ALA A 85 10.58 1.43 -43.05
C ALA A 85 10.52 0.35 -41.98
N MET A 86 9.96 0.70 -40.83
CA MET A 86 9.86 -0.18 -39.66
C MET A 86 8.41 -0.30 -39.20
N LYS A 87 8.08 -1.47 -38.71
CA LYS A 87 6.78 -1.78 -38.10
C LYS A 87 6.87 -1.63 -36.59
N TRP A 88 6.05 -0.73 -36.05
CA TRP A 88 6.02 -0.43 -34.63
C TRP A 88 4.74 -0.96 -33.99
N CYS A 89 4.79 -1.35 -32.71
CA CYS A 89 3.58 -1.71 -31.98
C CYS A 89 2.68 -0.47 -31.82
N LYS A 90 1.37 -0.66 -32.03
CA LYS A 90 0.34 0.31 -31.70
C LYS A 90 -0.45 -0.17 -30.51
N PHE A 91 -0.65 0.70 -29.51
CA PHE A 91 -1.40 0.45 -28.30
C PHE A 91 -2.62 1.35 -28.20
N LYS A 92 -3.59 0.97 -27.39
CA LYS A 92 -4.83 1.72 -27.19
C LYS A 92 -4.66 2.90 -26.23
N SER A 93 -3.76 2.75 -25.23
CA SER A 93 -3.55 3.71 -24.15
C SER A 93 -2.08 3.73 -23.70
N MET A 94 -1.73 4.70 -22.87
CA MET A 94 -0.43 4.75 -22.18
C MET A 94 -0.22 3.50 -21.32
N GLU A 95 -1.25 3.06 -20.61
CA GLU A 95 -1.20 1.85 -19.77
C GLU A 95 -0.89 0.60 -20.60
N ASP A 96 -1.56 0.41 -21.72
CA ASP A 96 -1.30 -0.70 -22.65
C ASP A 96 0.13 -0.65 -23.21
N GLY A 97 0.66 0.55 -23.47
CA GLY A 97 2.04 0.75 -23.94
C GLY A 97 3.07 0.34 -22.86
N VAL A 98 2.80 0.65 -21.60
CA VAL A 98 3.66 0.22 -20.47
C VAL A 98 3.58 -1.29 -20.26
N ILE A 99 2.39 -1.89 -20.29
CA ILE A 99 2.24 -3.36 -20.24
C ILE A 99 2.96 -4.00 -21.42
N GLY A 100 2.82 -3.43 -22.62
CA GLY A 100 3.52 -3.90 -23.83
C GLY A 100 5.04 -3.88 -23.67
N TYR A 101 5.61 -2.89 -22.98
CA TYR A 101 7.04 -2.89 -22.65
C TYR A 101 7.42 -4.08 -21.78
N PHE A 102 6.67 -4.34 -20.70
CA PHE A 102 6.95 -5.49 -19.84
C PHE A 102 6.77 -6.82 -20.56
N ASP A 103 5.75 -6.98 -21.40
CA ASP A 103 5.59 -8.15 -22.24
C ASP A 103 6.80 -8.32 -23.18
N PHE A 104 7.26 -7.21 -23.78
CA PHE A 104 8.39 -7.20 -24.71
C PHE A 104 9.68 -7.72 -24.08
N ILE A 105 9.98 -7.35 -22.85
CA ILE A 105 11.16 -7.80 -22.10
C ILE A 105 10.96 -9.11 -21.35
N ASN A 106 9.74 -9.66 -21.29
CA ASN A 106 9.46 -10.89 -20.54
C ASN A 106 9.74 -12.15 -21.35
N ILE A 107 10.94 -12.25 -21.91
CA ILE A 107 11.44 -13.43 -22.59
C ILE A 107 12.81 -13.83 -22.03
N SER A 108 13.29 -15.00 -22.39
CA SER A 108 14.57 -15.56 -21.89
C SER A 108 15.76 -14.62 -22.10
N ASN A 109 15.79 -13.93 -23.25
CA ASN A 109 16.87 -13.00 -23.60
C ASN A 109 17.07 -11.84 -22.60
N TYR A 110 15.98 -11.40 -21.92
CA TYR A 110 16.01 -10.33 -20.94
C TYR A 110 15.85 -10.83 -19.48
N SER A 111 16.09 -12.13 -19.24
CA SER A 111 15.91 -12.74 -17.92
C SER A 111 16.83 -12.16 -16.85
N ASN A 112 18.00 -11.64 -17.24
CA ASN A 112 18.98 -10.97 -16.39
C ASN A 112 18.53 -9.60 -15.84
N LEU A 113 17.41 -9.06 -16.32
CA LEU A 113 16.80 -7.83 -15.78
C LEU A 113 16.03 -8.08 -14.48
N LYS A 114 15.57 -9.33 -14.25
CA LYS A 114 14.79 -9.70 -13.08
C LYS A 114 15.63 -9.64 -11.81
N GLY A 115 15.09 -8.97 -10.79
CA GLY A 115 15.75 -8.83 -9.49
C GLY A 115 16.84 -7.75 -9.43
N VAL A 116 17.22 -7.12 -10.54
CA VAL A 116 18.19 -6.02 -10.58
C VAL A 116 17.61 -4.81 -9.83
N THR A 117 18.43 -4.20 -8.97
CA THR A 117 18.08 -3.02 -8.16
C THR A 117 18.92 -1.79 -8.50
N ASP A 118 20.01 -1.97 -9.23
CA ASP A 118 20.89 -0.89 -9.67
C ASP A 118 20.48 -0.40 -11.07
N PRO A 119 20.20 0.92 -11.25
CA PRO A 119 19.74 1.47 -12.51
C PRO A 119 20.74 1.30 -13.66
N ARG A 120 22.04 1.54 -13.41
CA ARG A 120 23.09 1.42 -14.44
C ARG A 120 23.21 -0.03 -14.90
N ARG A 121 23.22 -0.96 -13.97
CA ARG A 121 23.27 -2.40 -14.28
C ARG A 121 22.10 -2.86 -15.13
N TYR A 122 20.89 -2.36 -14.83
CA TYR A 122 19.72 -2.63 -15.64
C TYR A 122 19.89 -2.18 -17.08
N LEU A 123 20.40 -0.93 -17.26
CA LEU A 123 20.61 -0.33 -18.59
C LEU A 123 21.74 -1.04 -19.37
N GLU A 124 22.80 -1.46 -18.70
CA GLU A 124 23.87 -2.25 -19.30
C GLU A 124 23.36 -3.62 -19.78
N ASN A 125 22.59 -4.31 -18.96
CA ASN A 125 22.00 -5.60 -19.30
C ASN A 125 21.06 -5.47 -20.49
N ILE A 126 20.08 -4.57 -20.45
CA ILE A 126 19.08 -4.44 -21.53
C ILE A 126 19.72 -4.01 -22.87
N LYS A 127 20.79 -3.20 -22.83
CA LYS A 127 21.59 -2.84 -24.02
C LYS A 127 22.34 -4.07 -24.56
N ALA A 128 23.01 -4.84 -23.69
CA ALA A 128 23.72 -6.06 -24.09
C ALA A 128 22.79 -7.10 -24.71
N ASP A 129 21.54 -7.15 -24.25
CA ASP A 129 20.49 -8.03 -24.77
C ASP A 129 19.88 -7.54 -26.10
N GLY A 130 20.39 -6.43 -26.64
CA GLY A 130 20.03 -5.94 -27.97
C GLY A 130 18.79 -5.04 -28.05
N TYR A 131 18.40 -4.41 -26.94
CA TYR A 131 17.29 -3.45 -26.94
C TYR A 131 17.61 -2.19 -27.73
N ALA A 132 18.85 -1.68 -27.63
CA ALA A 132 19.30 -0.49 -28.31
C ALA A 132 20.70 -0.64 -28.90
N THR A 133 20.95 0.01 -30.04
CA THR A 133 22.24 -0.02 -30.76
C THR A 133 23.11 1.19 -30.48
N SER A 134 22.57 2.27 -29.94
CA SER A 134 23.29 3.50 -29.65
C SER A 134 24.48 3.29 -28.71
N LEU A 135 25.66 3.80 -29.09
CA LEU A 135 26.87 3.67 -28.29
C LEU A 135 26.75 4.33 -26.92
N ASN A 136 26.12 5.49 -26.85
CA ASN A 136 25.98 6.28 -25.63
C ASN A 136 24.65 6.02 -24.88
N TYR A 137 23.98 4.91 -25.18
CA TYR A 137 22.62 4.63 -24.65
C TYR A 137 22.56 4.67 -23.12
N VAL A 138 23.47 3.98 -22.45
CA VAL A 138 23.51 3.89 -20.99
C VAL A 138 23.76 5.27 -20.37
N ASP A 139 24.79 5.99 -20.86
CA ASP A 139 25.17 7.28 -20.27
C ASP A 139 24.12 8.36 -20.50
N ASN A 140 23.46 8.36 -21.66
CA ASN A 140 22.33 9.27 -21.91
C ASN A 140 21.17 9.01 -20.97
N LEU A 141 20.81 7.76 -20.72
CA LEU A 141 19.74 7.43 -19.80
C LEU A 141 20.09 7.69 -18.34
N MET A 142 21.36 7.43 -17.93
CA MET A 142 21.83 7.78 -16.60
C MET A 142 21.75 9.30 -16.36
N ARG A 143 22.10 10.11 -17.36
CA ARG A 143 21.93 11.58 -17.26
C ARG A 143 20.46 11.96 -17.09
N VAL A 144 19.54 11.35 -17.84
CA VAL A 144 18.09 11.59 -17.66
C VAL A 144 17.64 11.19 -16.25
N ILE A 145 18.16 10.08 -15.70
CA ILE A 145 17.86 9.64 -14.33
C ILE A 145 18.32 10.70 -13.32
N GLU A 146 19.51 11.26 -13.49
CA GLU A 146 20.07 12.29 -12.62
C GLU A 146 19.32 13.63 -12.74
N ASP A 147 19.12 14.13 -13.96
CA ASP A 147 18.45 15.40 -14.25
C ASP A 147 17.04 15.49 -13.65
N TRP A 148 16.33 14.36 -13.58
CA TRP A 148 14.96 14.27 -13.07
C TRP A 148 14.87 13.58 -11.70
N SER A 149 16.00 13.26 -11.06
CA SER A 149 16.04 12.55 -9.77
C SER A 149 15.17 11.28 -9.76
N LEU A 150 15.19 10.53 -10.88
CA LEU A 150 14.27 9.40 -11.06
C LEU A 150 14.51 8.25 -10.09
N THR A 151 15.69 8.16 -9.46
CA THR A 151 15.97 7.19 -8.40
C THR A 151 15.06 7.34 -7.18
N ASP A 152 14.40 8.48 -7.01
CA ASP A 152 13.37 8.64 -5.97
C ASP A 152 12.19 7.68 -6.19
N TYR A 153 11.92 7.28 -7.41
CA TYR A 153 10.90 6.27 -7.71
C TYR A 153 11.34 4.85 -7.38
N ASP A 154 12.65 4.57 -7.28
CA ASP A 154 13.20 3.26 -6.89
C ASP A 154 13.21 3.05 -5.39
N LYS A 155 13.21 4.15 -4.63
CA LYS A 155 13.07 4.06 -3.18
C LYS A 155 11.78 3.30 -2.92
N LYS A 156 11.87 2.23 -2.11
CA LYS A 156 10.65 1.67 -1.53
C LYS A 156 9.90 2.88 -0.97
N GLU A 157 8.65 3.06 -1.38
CA GLU A 157 7.80 3.95 -0.61
C GLU A 157 7.96 3.45 0.81
N GLU A 158 8.68 4.22 1.65
CA GLU A 158 8.43 4.13 3.08
C GLU A 158 6.94 4.35 3.13
N LYS A 159 6.19 3.27 3.41
CA LYS A 159 4.76 3.38 3.65
C LYS A 159 4.67 4.54 4.60
N ASP A 160 4.04 5.62 4.14
CA ASP A 160 3.85 6.78 4.99
C ASP A 160 3.09 6.27 6.21
N MET A 161 3.87 5.88 7.23
CA MET A 161 3.35 5.48 8.53
C MET A 161 3.01 6.75 9.31
N SER A 162 2.52 7.76 8.55
CA SER A 162 1.94 8.95 9.14
C SER A 162 0.79 8.53 10.03
N ASN A 163 0.68 9.20 11.15
CA ASN A 163 -0.44 9.00 12.05
C ASN A 163 -1.75 9.42 11.38
N SER A 164 -2.87 8.90 11.86
CA SER A 164 -4.18 9.24 11.32
C SER A 164 -4.45 10.74 11.36
N SER A 165 -4.94 11.31 10.27
CA SER A 165 -5.41 12.70 10.21
C SER A 165 -6.71 12.94 11.01
N LEU A 166 -7.36 11.88 11.48
CA LEU A 166 -8.54 11.96 12.36
C LEU A 166 -8.19 12.30 13.81
N VAL A 167 -6.91 12.37 14.15
CA VAL A 167 -6.43 12.74 15.49
C VAL A 167 -6.78 14.19 15.79
N SER A 168 -7.45 14.41 16.92
CA SER A 168 -7.79 15.75 17.43
C SER A 168 -7.00 16.15 18.68
N TYR A 169 -6.28 15.22 19.28
CA TYR A 169 -5.43 15.45 20.46
C TYR A 169 -4.19 14.55 20.40
N THR A 170 -3.04 15.09 20.78
CA THR A 170 -1.78 14.34 20.84
C THR A 170 -1.11 14.55 22.18
N LYS A 171 -0.84 13.43 22.86
CA LYS A 171 0.04 13.38 24.04
C LYS A 171 0.81 12.08 24.00
N LEU A 172 2.04 12.15 23.50
CA LEU A 172 2.87 10.97 23.31
C LEU A 172 3.36 10.40 24.64
N SER A 173 3.19 9.10 24.79
CA SER A 173 3.75 8.31 25.89
C SER A 173 5.15 7.83 25.51
N PRO A 174 6.13 7.83 26.42
CA PRO A 174 7.44 7.24 26.20
C PRO A 174 7.42 5.69 26.23
N ASN A 175 6.27 5.10 26.59
CA ASN A 175 6.14 3.65 26.81
C ASN A 175 5.95 2.94 25.45
N HIS A 176 7.02 2.75 24.71
CA HIS A 176 7.02 2.04 23.44
C HIS A 176 8.41 1.43 23.16
N SER A 177 8.48 0.46 22.28
CA SER A 177 9.74 -0.23 21.94
C SER A 177 10.46 0.35 20.72
N GLY A 178 10.19 1.61 20.38
CA GLY A 178 10.73 2.21 19.16
C GLY A 178 10.06 1.66 17.90
N GLN A 179 10.74 1.82 16.77
CA GLN A 179 10.18 1.52 15.45
C GLN A 179 9.80 0.04 15.29
N ARG A 180 8.67 -0.21 14.64
CA ARG A 180 8.20 -1.55 14.31
C ARG A 180 9.18 -2.27 13.40
N THR A 181 9.37 -3.56 13.67
CA THR A 181 10.22 -4.46 12.86
C THR A 181 9.39 -5.29 11.87
N LYS A 182 8.07 -5.18 11.90
CA LYS A 182 7.13 -5.89 11.04
C LYS A 182 6.12 -4.92 10.41
N PRO A 183 5.62 -5.21 9.20
CA PRO A 183 4.54 -4.44 8.59
C PRO A 183 3.27 -4.45 9.45
N ILE A 184 2.51 -3.37 9.39
CA ILE A 184 1.17 -3.28 10.01
C ILE A 184 0.19 -4.08 9.15
N ASP A 185 -0.36 -5.16 9.72
CA ASP A 185 -1.37 -6.02 9.12
C ASP A 185 -2.41 -6.50 10.12
N ARG A 186 -2.42 -5.89 11.31
CA ARG A 186 -3.39 -6.16 12.38
C ARG A 186 -3.92 -4.87 12.98
N ILE A 187 -5.14 -4.93 13.51
CA ILE A 187 -5.74 -3.92 14.39
C ILE A 187 -6.23 -4.64 15.63
N THR A 188 -5.90 -4.09 16.81
CA THR A 188 -6.34 -4.63 18.10
C THR A 188 -7.11 -3.57 18.86
N PRO A 189 -8.46 -3.54 18.78
CA PRO A 189 -9.27 -2.65 19.61
C PRO A 189 -9.42 -3.21 21.03
N HIS A 190 -9.39 -2.30 22.00
CA HIS A 190 -9.50 -2.54 23.43
C HIS A 190 -10.66 -1.76 24.04
N CYS A 191 -11.08 -2.10 25.25
CA CYS A 191 -11.93 -1.30 26.11
C CYS A 191 -11.12 -0.73 27.28
N VAL A 192 -11.17 0.58 27.49
CA VAL A 192 -10.39 1.25 28.57
C VAL A 192 -11.03 1.10 29.94
N VAL A 193 -12.21 0.49 30.02
CA VAL A 193 -12.98 0.26 31.28
C VAL A 193 -13.30 1.60 31.97
N GLY A 194 -13.88 2.55 31.22
CA GLY A 194 -14.29 3.85 31.71
C GLY A 194 -14.81 4.77 30.62
N GLN A 195 -15.71 5.67 30.99
CA GLN A 195 -16.21 6.75 30.12
C GLN A 195 -15.19 7.90 30.09
N LEU A 196 -13.99 7.63 29.55
CA LEU A 196 -12.88 8.57 29.54
C LEU A 196 -12.92 9.48 28.32
N SER A 197 -12.41 10.70 28.47
CA SER A 197 -12.11 11.58 27.33
C SER A 197 -10.85 11.09 26.59
N ALA A 198 -10.65 11.56 25.37
CA ALA A 198 -9.45 11.28 24.58
C ALA A 198 -8.16 11.64 25.35
N GLU A 199 -8.17 12.80 26.03
CA GLU A 199 -7.06 13.28 26.86
C GLU A 199 -6.81 12.35 28.06
N SER A 200 -7.88 11.92 28.72
CA SER A 200 -7.79 11.02 29.88
C SER A 200 -7.24 9.65 29.52
N ILE A 201 -7.57 9.14 28.32
CA ILE A 201 -7.01 7.87 27.84
C ILE A 201 -5.48 7.99 27.65
N CYS A 202 -4.98 9.05 27.02
CA CYS A 202 -3.53 9.25 26.90
C CYS A 202 -2.87 9.44 28.27
N ALA A 203 -3.55 10.08 29.22
CA ALA A 203 -3.05 10.25 30.58
C ALA A 203 -2.93 8.93 31.38
N CYS A 204 -3.58 7.86 30.92
CA CYS A 204 -3.43 6.53 31.50
C CYS A 204 -2.03 5.92 31.28
N PHE A 205 -1.20 6.49 30.41
CA PHE A 205 0.09 5.91 30.04
C PHE A 205 1.27 6.86 30.38
N PRO A 206 1.44 7.24 31.66
CA PRO A 206 2.58 8.06 32.08
C PRO A 206 3.89 7.27 31.96
N ALA A 207 5.03 7.97 32.02
CA ALA A 207 6.34 7.35 32.06
C ALA A 207 6.44 6.34 33.21
N GLY A 208 7.05 5.20 32.94
CA GLY A 208 7.23 4.12 33.92
C GLY A 208 6.05 3.14 34.04
N ARG A 209 4.93 3.36 33.36
CA ARG A 209 3.86 2.37 33.24
C ARG A 209 4.20 1.36 32.15
N ASP A 210 4.12 0.07 32.44
CA ASP A 210 4.36 -0.99 31.45
C ASP A 210 3.11 -1.24 30.58
N ALA A 211 2.58 -0.19 29.99
CA ALA A 211 1.45 -0.21 29.06
C ALA A 211 1.39 1.05 28.21
N SER A 212 0.85 0.94 27.01
CA SER A 212 0.50 2.04 26.11
C SER A 212 -0.40 1.58 24.98
N CYS A 213 -0.97 2.51 24.22
CA CYS A 213 -1.69 2.24 22.96
C CYS A 213 -1.27 3.23 21.87
N ASN A 214 -1.55 2.92 20.61
CA ASN A 214 -1.33 3.89 19.54
C ASN A 214 -2.39 4.99 19.61
N TYR A 215 -3.66 4.64 19.67
CA TYR A 215 -4.77 5.58 19.70
C TYR A 215 -5.69 5.37 20.89
N GLY A 216 -6.30 6.46 21.32
CA GLY A 216 -7.40 6.46 22.28
C GLY A 216 -8.64 7.10 21.67
N ILE A 217 -9.82 6.50 21.81
CA ILE A 217 -11.10 7.07 21.38
C ILE A 217 -11.91 7.44 22.63
N GLY A 218 -12.10 8.75 22.84
CA GLY A 218 -12.86 9.27 23.96
C GLY A 218 -14.35 9.07 23.83
N THR A 219 -15.08 9.22 24.95
CA THR A 219 -16.55 9.01 25.01
C THR A 219 -17.34 9.95 24.09
N ASP A 220 -16.76 11.07 23.66
CA ASP A 220 -17.31 12.01 22.68
C ASP A 220 -16.97 11.64 21.22
N GLY A 221 -16.20 10.58 21.01
CA GLY A 221 -15.73 10.12 19.70
C GLY A 221 -14.45 10.79 19.22
N ARG A 222 -13.86 11.74 19.95
CA ARG A 222 -12.57 12.32 19.59
C ARG A 222 -11.45 11.28 19.68
N ILE A 223 -10.46 11.40 18.78
CA ILE A 223 -9.35 10.46 18.68
C ILE A 223 -8.08 11.13 19.18
N ALA A 224 -7.39 10.46 20.09
CA ALA A 224 -6.09 10.86 20.59
C ALA A 224 -4.97 9.97 20.05
N LEU A 225 -3.78 10.55 19.83
CA LEU A 225 -2.54 9.84 19.54
C LEU A 225 -1.72 9.73 20.83
N CYS A 226 -1.47 8.50 21.26
CA CYS A 226 -0.70 8.19 22.47
C CYS A 226 0.69 7.61 22.15
N VAL A 227 0.83 6.82 21.09
CA VAL A 227 2.11 6.33 20.52
C VAL A 227 2.00 6.39 19.00
N GLU A 228 2.98 6.96 18.34
CA GLU A 228 3.00 7.03 16.87
C GLU A 228 2.88 5.63 16.24
N GLU A 229 2.13 5.51 15.13
CA GLU A 229 1.93 4.21 14.47
C GLU A 229 3.22 3.53 14.03
N LYS A 230 4.24 4.29 13.68
CA LYS A 230 5.57 3.74 13.34
C LYS A 230 6.22 2.98 14.50
N ASN A 231 5.79 3.24 15.74
CA ASN A 231 6.33 2.65 16.96
C ASN A 231 5.43 1.53 17.49
N ARG A 232 6.05 0.52 18.08
CA ARG A 232 5.36 -0.57 18.77
C ARG A 232 4.90 -0.12 20.16
N SER A 233 3.58 0.00 20.36
CA SER A 233 2.97 0.19 21.69
C SER A 233 3.02 -1.09 22.53
N TRP A 234 2.71 -0.99 23.82
CA TRP A 234 2.64 -2.11 24.77
C TRP A 234 1.19 -2.31 25.24
N CYS A 235 0.36 -2.91 24.40
CA CYS A 235 -1.09 -2.93 24.62
C CYS A 235 -1.70 -4.32 24.80
N SER A 236 -1.31 -5.27 23.94
CA SER A 236 -2.00 -6.57 23.89
C SER A 236 -1.37 -7.66 24.75
N SER A 237 -0.32 -7.37 25.55
CA SER A 237 0.49 -8.33 26.26
C SER A 237 1.20 -9.35 25.34
N SER A 238 1.35 -9.03 24.06
CA SER A 238 2.04 -9.86 23.06
C SER A 238 2.93 -9.01 22.17
N ASN A 239 4.24 -9.15 22.34
CA ASN A 239 5.23 -8.48 21.49
C ASN A 239 4.99 -8.78 20.00
N ALA A 240 4.77 -10.06 19.66
CA ALA A 240 4.56 -10.48 18.28
C ALA A 240 3.29 -9.84 17.65
N ASN A 241 2.22 -9.69 18.44
CA ASN A 241 1.02 -8.99 17.98
C ASN A 241 1.25 -7.49 17.86
N ASP A 242 1.79 -6.85 18.91
CA ASP A 242 1.97 -5.39 18.95
C ASP A 242 2.99 -4.88 17.92
N GLN A 243 3.92 -5.71 17.45
CA GLN A 243 4.79 -5.38 16.31
C GLN A 243 4.02 -5.23 15.00
N ARG A 244 2.86 -5.89 14.86
CA ARG A 244 2.04 -5.93 13.66
C ARG A 244 0.72 -5.15 13.79
N ALA A 245 0.31 -4.86 15.02
CA ALA A 245 -1.01 -4.29 15.31
C ALA A 245 -0.97 -2.80 15.60
N VAL A 246 -1.87 -2.03 14.99
CA VAL A 246 -2.29 -0.74 15.54
C VAL A 246 -3.27 -1.01 16.67
N THR A 247 -2.98 -0.50 17.87
CA THR A 247 -3.76 -0.74 19.08
C THR A 247 -4.60 0.49 19.43
N ILE A 248 -5.87 0.27 19.77
CA ILE A 248 -6.85 1.34 19.96
C ILE A 248 -7.58 1.13 21.28
N GLU A 249 -7.39 2.00 22.26
CA GLU A 249 -8.18 2.01 23.50
C GLU A 249 -9.46 2.82 23.31
N CYS A 250 -10.61 2.22 23.57
CA CYS A 250 -11.91 2.81 23.37
C CYS A 250 -12.61 3.06 24.71
N ALA A 251 -13.19 4.26 24.89
CA ALA A 251 -14.06 4.53 26.04
C ALA A 251 -15.23 3.56 26.08
N SER A 252 -15.53 3.04 27.28
CA SER A 252 -16.54 2.00 27.47
C SER A 252 -17.16 2.11 28.87
N ASP A 253 -18.20 1.32 29.12
CA ASP A 253 -18.72 1.17 30.48
C ASP A 253 -17.66 0.57 31.43
N LYS A 254 -17.87 0.76 32.74
CA LYS A 254 -16.94 0.31 33.78
C LYS A 254 -17.10 -1.17 34.15
N SER A 255 -18.15 -1.81 33.68
CA SER A 255 -18.49 -3.21 33.97
C SER A 255 -18.89 -3.96 32.69
N GLU A 256 -18.81 -5.29 32.71
CA GLU A 256 -19.30 -6.13 31.59
C GLU A 256 -20.77 -5.77 31.26
N PRO A 257 -21.07 -5.68 29.98
CA PRO A 257 -20.28 -6.13 28.82
C PRO A 257 -19.27 -5.09 28.30
N TYR A 258 -18.92 -4.04 29.02
CA TYR A 258 -18.06 -2.90 28.65
C TYR A 258 -18.56 -2.22 27.37
N ALA A 259 -19.83 -1.88 27.33
CA ALA A 259 -20.47 -1.31 26.17
C ALA A 259 -19.85 0.03 25.77
N MET A 260 -19.77 0.26 24.47
CA MET A 260 -19.34 1.55 23.88
C MET A 260 -20.56 2.28 23.35
N ASN A 261 -20.60 3.60 23.49
CA ASN A 261 -21.65 4.40 22.89
C ASN A 261 -21.45 4.50 21.35
N SER A 262 -22.48 5.00 20.67
CA SER A 262 -22.49 5.07 19.18
C SER A 262 -21.38 5.98 18.62
N LYS A 263 -20.98 7.05 19.31
CA LYS A 263 -19.90 7.94 18.86
C LYS A 263 -18.55 7.25 18.90
N VAL A 264 -18.27 6.51 19.98
CA VAL A 264 -17.02 5.72 20.11
C VAL A 264 -16.95 4.66 19.02
N TYR A 265 -18.03 3.90 18.81
CA TYR A 265 -18.06 2.85 17.81
C TYR A 265 -17.93 3.41 16.38
N ALA A 266 -18.62 4.49 16.05
CA ALA A 266 -18.48 5.14 14.75
C ALA A 266 -17.06 5.65 14.49
N SER A 267 -16.41 6.22 15.51
CA SER A 267 -15.00 6.66 15.42
C SER A 267 -14.05 5.47 15.28
N LEU A 268 -14.32 4.35 15.95
CA LEU A 268 -13.54 3.11 15.78
C LEU A 268 -13.64 2.60 14.34
N VAL A 269 -14.82 2.55 13.74
CA VAL A 269 -15.02 2.16 12.33
C VAL A 269 -14.21 3.09 11.41
N ASN A 270 -14.35 4.42 11.57
CA ASN A 270 -13.67 5.40 10.72
C ASN A 270 -12.14 5.33 10.87
N LEU A 271 -11.62 5.15 12.08
CA LEU A 271 -10.19 4.99 12.34
C LEU A 271 -9.66 3.68 11.72
N CYS A 272 -10.40 2.58 11.82
CA CYS A 272 -10.03 1.33 11.16
C CYS A 272 -9.97 1.47 9.63
N VAL A 273 -10.92 2.20 9.02
CA VAL A 273 -10.91 2.51 7.58
C VAL A 273 -9.66 3.30 7.21
N ASP A 274 -9.35 4.34 7.97
CA ASP A 274 -8.17 5.20 7.73
C ASP A 274 -6.86 4.39 7.86
N ILE A 275 -6.71 3.60 8.93
CA ILE A 275 -5.56 2.71 9.13
C ILE A 275 -5.42 1.73 7.95
N CYS A 276 -6.51 1.10 7.52
CA CYS A 276 -6.51 0.18 6.39
C CYS A 276 -6.04 0.88 5.11
N LYS A 277 -6.61 2.05 4.76
CA LYS A 277 -6.25 2.83 3.57
C LYS A 277 -4.77 3.20 3.56
N ARG A 278 -4.26 3.79 4.65
CA ARG A 278 -2.85 4.20 4.77
C ARG A 278 -1.88 3.01 4.72
N ASN A 279 -2.34 1.82 5.10
CA ASN A 279 -1.56 0.58 5.00
C ASN A 279 -1.83 -0.21 3.70
N GLY A 280 -2.54 0.37 2.70
CA GLY A 280 -2.82 -0.26 1.42
C GLY A 280 -3.70 -1.52 1.55
N LYS A 281 -4.62 -1.52 2.53
CA LYS A 281 -5.54 -2.64 2.79
C LYS A 281 -6.93 -2.31 2.28
N SER A 282 -7.53 -3.24 1.56
CA SER A 282 -8.90 -3.14 1.03
C SER A 282 -9.90 -4.00 1.80
N LYS A 283 -9.43 -4.81 2.76
CA LYS A 283 -10.27 -5.69 3.56
C LYS A 283 -9.82 -5.71 5.01
N LEU A 284 -10.79 -5.68 5.92
CA LEU A 284 -10.59 -5.98 7.34
C LEU A 284 -11.27 -7.32 7.66
N LEU A 285 -10.52 -8.26 8.23
CA LEU A 285 -10.97 -9.62 8.49
C LEU A 285 -11.16 -9.87 9.98
N TRP A 286 -12.25 -10.55 10.34
CA TRP A 286 -12.44 -11.17 11.63
C TRP A 286 -12.62 -12.68 11.46
N LEU A 287 -11.64 -13.48 11.91
CA LEU A 287 -11.68 -14.94 11.74
C LEU A 287 -12.35 -15.66 12.91
N GLY A 288 -12.68 -14.94 13.99
CA GLY A 288 -13.49 -15.42 15.11
C GLY A 288 -12.81 -16.42 16.06
N ASP A 289 -11.68 -16.98 15.68
CA ASP A 289 -10.94 -18.00 16.43
C ASP A 289 -9.47 -17.60 16.61
N LYS A 290 -8.94 -17.79 17.84
CA LYS A 290 -7.57 -17.45 18.21
C LYS A 290 -6.55 -18.20 17.36
N THR A 291 -6.65 -19.52 17.32
CA THR A 291 -5.66 -20.39 16.66
C THR A 291 -5.65 -20.12 15.14
N LYS A 292 -6.84 -20.07 14.54
CA LYS A 292 -7.00 -19.75 13.14
C LYS A 292 -6.41 -18.36 12.80
N THR A 293 -6.66 -17.35 13.63
CA THR A 293 -6.19 -15.98 13.40
C THR A 293 -4.69 -15.85 13.55
N LEU A 294 -4.10 -16.48 14.58
CA LEU A 294 -2.65 -16.35 14.82
C LEU A 294 -1.81 -17.12 13.80
N ASN A 295 -2.36 -18.19 13.22
CA ASN A 295 -1.74 -18.97 12.14
C ASN A 295 -2.04 -18.42 10.74
N TYR A 296 -2.92 -17.41 10.63
CA TYR A 296 -3.26 -16.81 9.34
C TYR A 296 -2.16 -15.87 8.85
N SER A 297 -1.80 -16.02 7.58
CA SER A 297 -0.91 -15.09 6.87
C SER A 297 -1.75 -14.16 5.99
N PRO A 298 -1.98 -12.90 6.41
CA PRO A 298 -2.78 -11.96 5.64
C PRO A 298 -2.17 -11.71 4.27
N LYS A 299 -3.01 -11.62 3.23
CA LYS A 299 -2.61 -11.18 1.91
C LYS A 299 -2.21 -9.69 1.94
N SER A 300 -1.59 -9.21 0.87
CA SER A 300 -1.12 -7.83 0.80
C SER A 300 -2.23 -6.80 1.01
N ASP A 301 -3.45 -7.11 0.61
CA ASP A 301 -4.65 -6.27 0.68
C ASP A 301 -5.51 -6.51 1.94
N GLU A 302 -5.08 -7.39 2.85
CA GLU A 302 -5.85 -7.78 4.03
C GLU A 302 -5.26 -7.21 5.34
N MET A 303 -6.14 -6.77 6.23
CA MET A 303 -5.89 -6.41 7.62
C MET A 303 -6.69 -7.36 8.51
N VAL A 304 -6.14 -7.78 9.66
CA VAL A 304 -6.79 -8.76 10.54
C VAL A 304 -7.05 -8.18 11.92
N LEU A 305 -8.25 -8.37 12.44
CA LEU A 305 -8.60 -8.03 13.82
C LEU A 305 -8.07 -9.08 14.78
N THR A 306 -7.47 -8.61 15.87
CA THR A 306 -7.07 -9.42 17.03
C THR A 306 -7.60 -8.81 18.32
N VAL A 307 -7.61 -9.54 19.42
CA VAL A 307 -8.15 -9.07 20.70
C VAL A 307 -7.24 -9.44 21.87
N HIS A 308 -7.19 -8.58 22.88
CA HIS A 308 -6.32 -8.74 24.06
C HIS A 308 -6.53 -10.07 24.80
N ARG A 309 -7.79 -10.51 24.96
CA ARG A 309 -8.14 -11.78 25.65
C ARG A 309 -7.51 -13.03 25.04
N TRP A 310 -6.99 -12.93 23.82
CA TRP A 310 -6.26 -14.05 23.20
C TRP A 310 -4.82 -14.18 23.69
N PHE A 311 -4.25 -13.12 24.25
CA PHE A 311 -2.84 -13.05 24.63
C PHE A 311 -2.63 -13.04 26.14
N ALA A 312 -3.63 -12.66 26.93
CA ALA A 312 -3.58 -12.63 28.37
C ALA A 312 -4.95 -12.99 28.97
N ASN A 313 -4.97 -13.36 30.25
CA ASN A 313 -6.22 -13.58 31.00
C ASN A 313 -6.90 -12.23 31.30
N LYS A 314 -7.58 -11.68 30.31
CA LYS A 314 -8.28 -10.38 30.36
C LYS A 314 -9.66 -10.51 29.69
N SER A 315 -10.64 -9.73 30.17
CA SER A 315 -11.95 -9.63 29.53
C SER A 315 -11.96 -8.69 28.31
N CYS A 316 -10.94 -7.83 28.15
CA CYS A 316 -10.81 -6.91 27.01
C CYS A 316 -10.86 -7.67 25.65
N PRO A 317 -11.62 -7.16 24.68
CA PRO A 317 -12.26 -5.84 24.55
C PRO A 317 -13.69 -5.75 25.14
N GLY A 318 -14.07 -6.65 26.05
CA GLY A 318 -15.43 -6.77 26.57
C GLY A 318 -16.35 -7.59 25.66
N ASN A 319 -17.40 -8.15 26.24
CA ASN A 319 -18.32 -8.99 25.46
C ASN A 319 -19.14 -8.18 24.46
N TRP A 320 -19.39 -6.91 24.73
CA TRP A 320 -20.10 -6.04 23.81
C TRP A 320 -19.37 -5.87 22.47
N LEU A 321 -18.09 -5.51 22.51
CA LEU A 321 -17.29 -5.31 21.27
C LEU A 321 -16.93 -6.67 20.65
N TYR A 322 -16.60 -7.66 21.47
CA TYR A 322 -16.24 -8.99 20.98
C TYR A 322 -17.34 -9.59 20.09
N ALA A 323 -18.60 -9.47 20.50
CA ALA A 323 -19.76 -9.92 19.72
C ALA A 323 -19.95 -9.13 18.41
N ARG A 324 -19.37 -7.94 18.31
CA ARG A 324 -19.49 -7.03 17.15
C ARG A 324 -18.27 -7.01 16.23
N MET A 325 -17.22 -7.78 16.55
CA MET A 325 -15.98 -7.78 15.74
C MET A 325 -16.24 -8.17 14.27
N GLY A 326 -17.18 -9.09 14.01
CA GLY A 326 -17.58 -9.45 12.65
C GLY A 326 -18.26 -8.29 11.92
N ASN A 327 -19.16 -7.58 12.59
CA ASN A 327 -19.82 -6.39 12.04
C ASN A 327 -18.81 -5.26 11.78
N LEU A 328 -17.90 -5.01 12.72
CA LEU A 328 -16.81 -4.03 12.54
C LEU A 328 -15.98 -4.35 11.29
N ALA A 329 -15.60 -5.61 11.10
CA ALA A 329 -14.85 -6.03 9.92
C ALA A 329 -15.62 -5.83 8.62
N ALA A 330 -16.92 -6.15 8.61
CA ALA A 330 -17.81 -5.99 7.46
C ALA A 330 -18.00 -4.50 7.10
N GLU A 331 -18.37 -3.65 8.08
CA GLU A 331 -18.60 -2.23 7.88
C GLU A 331 -17.33 -1.51 7.36
N VAL A 332 -16.16 -1.85 7.90
CA VAL A 332 -14.88 -1.29 7.44
C VAL A 332 -14.59 -1.74 6.01
N THR A 333 -14.78 -3.03 5.69
CA THR A 333 -14.53 -3.57 4.35
C THR A 333 -15.47 -2.93 3.32
N GLU A 334 -16.74 -2.74 3.64
CA GLU A 334 -17.68 -2.03 2.77
C GLU A 334 -17.24 -0.59 2.50
N LYS A 335 -16.83 0.16 3.54
CA LYS A 335 -16.30 1.53 3.40
C LYS A 335 -14.97 1.61 2.63
N LEU A 336 -14.26 0.50 2.50
CA LEU A 336 -13.05 0.38 1.68
C LEU A 336 -13.37 0.04 0.19
N GLY A 337 -14.65 -0.12 -0.17
CA GLY A 337 -15.09 -0.48 -1.53
C GLY A 337 -15.16 -1.99 -1.78
N GLY A 338 -15.09 -2.80 -0.73
CA GLY A 338 -15.33 -4.24 -0.82
C GLY A 338 -16.81 -4.59 -0.95
N PRO A 339 -17.16 -5.83 -1.33
CA PRO A 339 -18.55 -6.26 -1.41
C PRO A 339 -19.21 -6.17 -0.02
N SER A 340 -20.43 -5.64 0.01
CA SER A 340 -21.25 -5.64 1.23
C SER A 340 -21.55 -7.07 1.65
N THR A 341 -21.01 -7.50 2.79
CA THR A 341 -21.27 -8.83 3.38
C THR A 341 -22.29 -8.73 4.51
N THR A 342 -23.28 -7.86 4.38
CA THR A 342 -24.38 -7.79 5.33
C THR A 342 -25.24 -9.03 5.21
N SER A 343 -24.86 -10.10 5.91
CA SER A 343 -25.86 -11.05 6.41
C SER A 343 -26.67 -10.30 7.48
N PRO A 344 -28.00 -10.29 7.45
CA PRO A 344 -28.78 -9.58 8.45
C PRO A 344 -28.51 -10.22 9.81
N ALA A 345 -27.76 -9.53 10.66
CA ALA A 345 -27.67 -9.88 12.06
C ALA A 345 -29.08 -9.67 12.66
N THR A 346 -29.70 -10.75 13.08
CA THR A 346 -30.93 -10.72 13.88
C THR A 346 -30.67 -9.77 15.07
N PRO A 347 -31.49 -8.70 15.24
CA PRO A 347 -31.32 -7.82 16.38
C PRO A 347 -31.52 -8.65 17.65
N ALA A 348 -30.50 -8.65 18.52
CA ALA A 348 -30.67 -9.18 19.86
C ALA A 348 -31.86 -8.43 20.50
N LYS A 349 -32.93 -9.14 20.83
CA LYS A 349 -34.07 -8.58 21.53
C LYS A 349 -33.56 -7.90 22.80
N ASP A 350 -33.80 -6.60 22.91
CA ASP A 350 -33.67 -5.86 24.16
C ASP A 350 -34.61 -6.49 25.16
N THR A 351 -34.09 -7.32 26.04
CA THR A 351 -34.80 -7.83 27.18
C THR A 351 -34.82 -6.70 28.21
N LEU A 352 -35.90 -5.93 28.19
CA LEU A 352 -36.22 -4.98 29.25
C LEU A 352 -36.37 -5.77 30.58
N TYR A 353 -35.37 -5.72 31.43
CA TYR A 353 -35.51 -6.12 32.82
C TYR A 353 -36.35 -5.06 33.54
N ARG A 354 -37.64 -5.34 33.70
CA ARG A 354 -38.48 -4.62 34.69
C ARG A 354 -37.96 -5.01 36.08
N VAL A 355 -37.41 -4.04 36.77
CA VAL A 355 -37.21 -4.14 38.22
C VAL A 355 -38.56 -4.00 38.90
N ARG A 356 -38.91 -5.00 39.69
CA ARG A 356 -39.98 -4.92 40.70
C ARG A 356 -39.33 -4.58 42.02
#